data_d0ba23006378d2d6c31bc0886ed70c48
#
_entry.id   d0ba23006378d2d6c31bc0886ed70c48
#
_cell.length_a   1.000
_cell.length_b   1.000
_cell.length_c   1.000
_cell.angle_alpha   90.00
_cell.angle_beta   90.00
_cell.angle_gamma   90.00
#
_symmetry.space_group_name_H-M   'P 1'
#
loop_
_entity.id
_entity.type
_entity.pdbx_description
1 polymer ?
#
loop_
_entity_poly.entity_id
_entity_poly.type
_entity_poly.pdbx_seq_one_letter_code
_entity_poly.pdbx_strand_id
1 'polypeptide(L)'
;GQVTEELGTPRLVVHNIDGRMQGIFRKGVVEVEPDMVKSVLENSAYSAFLVARSAAKLMLAQDLPDGDHRGTILFTNASASLKGYANSGAFAMACHAKTGLAQSIGRELMPQGIHIANIPIDAAIGWTQQDGSRQHRLAGTAENDNMADPDHIAQLYLQLHQQHRSTWAFEVVLRPWVENW
;
A
#
# COMPACT_ATOMS: atom_id res chain seq x y z
N GLY A 1 -14.14 -8.20 16.91
CA GLY A 1 -12.90 -8.73 17.53
C GLY A 1 -12.27 -7.69 18.44
N GLN A 2 -11.19 -8.02 19.16
CA GLN A 2 -10.61 -7.22 20.25
C GLN A 2 -10.44 -5.73 19.93
N VAL A 3 -9.90 -5.38 18.76
CA VAL A 3 -9.73 -3.96 18.34
C VAL A 3 -11.06 -3.21 18.33
N THR A 4 -12.10 -3.84 17.79
CA THR A 4 -13.43 -3.21 17.69
C THR A 4 -14.11 -3.05 19.03
N GLU A 5 -13.87 -3.97 19.96
CA GLU A 5 -14.39 -3.94 21.32
C GLU A 5 -13.72 -2.84 22.15
N GLU A 6 -12.42 -2.64 21.98
CA GLU A 6 -11.64 -1.68 22.77
C GLU A 6 -11.61 -0.27 22.17
N LEU A 7 -11.52 -0.14 20.82
CA LEU A 7 -11.27 1.12 20.13
C LEU A 7 -12.38 1.56 19.17
N GLY A 8 -13.44 0.74 19.02
CA GLY A 8 -14.53 1.01 18.08
C GLY A 8 -14.20 0.64 16.63
N THR A 9 -15.07 1.05 15.71
CA THR A 9 -14.91 0.77 14.29
C THR A 9 -13.79 1.61 13.69
N PRO A 10 -12.80 0.98 13.00
CA PRO A 10 -11.71 1.72 12.38
C PRO A 10 -12.23 2.64 11.26
N ARG A 11 -11.78 3.90 11.26
CA ARG A 11 -12.09 4.89 10.22
C ARG A 11 -11.00 4.97 9.14
N LEU A 12 -9.77 4.61 9.47
CA LEU A 12 -8.63 4.52 8.55
C LEU A 12 -7.95 3.17 8.73
N VAL A 13 -7.81 2.44 7.63
CA VAL A 13 -7.06 1.18 7.57
C VAL A 13 -6.00 1.29 6.50
N VAL A 14 -4.75 1.02 6.85
CA VAL A 14 -3.61 1.03 5.92
C VAL A 14 -3.02 -0.36 5.84
N HIS A 15 -3.12 -0.98 4.66
CA HIS A 15 -2.39 -2.21 4.38
C HIS A 15 -0.99 -1.87 3.88
N ASN A 16 -0.02 -1.89 4.80
CA ASN A 16 1.38 -1.51 4.56
C ASN A 16 2.31 -2.72 4.68
N ILE A 17 1.97 -3.81 4.02
CA ILE A 17 2.77 -5.05 4.01
C ILE A 17 3.62 -5.09 2.76
N ASP A 18 4.95 -5.16 2.92
CA ASP A 18 5.90 -5.28 1.82
C ASP A 18 5.75 -6.63 1.07
N GLY A 19 5.44 -7.71 1.73
CA GLY A 19 5.27 -9.03 1.11
C GLY A 19 6.52 -9.63 0.50
N ARG A 20 7.60 -8.86 0.30
CA ARG A 20 8.87 -9.39 -0.24
C ARG A 20 9.50 -10.36 0.74
N MET A 21 10.08 -11.41 0.16
CA MET A 21 10.84 -12.41 0.89
C MET A 21 12.25 -12.50 0.32
N GLN A 22 13.23 -12.81 1.16
CA GLN A 22 14.64 -12.88 0.74
C GLN A 22 14.86 -13.83 -0.44
N GLY A 23 14.12 -14.95 -0.50
CA GLY A 23 14.23 -15.98 -1.53
C GLY A 23 13.84 -15.56 -2.96
N ILE A 24 13.13 -14.44 -3.13
CA ILE A 24 12.73 -13.95 -4.47
C ILE A 24 13.53 -12.75 -4.96
N PHE A 25 14.42 -12.21 -4.13
CA PHE A 25 15.07 -10.94 -4.41
C PHE A 25 16.10 -11.07 -5.54
N ARG A 26 15.91 -10.31 -6.63
CA ARG A 26 16.76 -10.28 -7.83
C ARG A 26 17.01 -11.65 -8.47
N LYS A 27 16.02 -12.55 -8.41
CA LYS A 27 16.08 -13.87 -9.05
C LYS A 27 15.28 -13.89 -10.34
N GLY A 28 15.85 -14.54 -11.35
CA GLY A 28 15.15 -14.86 -12.60
C GLY A 28 14.02 -15.87 -12.39
N VAL A 29 13.07 -15.92 -13.32
CA VAL A 29 11.87 -16.78 -13.22
C VAL A 29 12.20 -18.27 -13.04
N VAL A 30 13.32 -18.73 -13.57
CA VAL A 30 13.76 -20.13 -13.49
C VAL A 30 14.47 -20.45 -12.16
N GLU A 31 14.80 -19.44 -11.37
CA GLU A 31 15.56 -19.58 -10.12
C GLU A 31 14.67 -19.44 -8.88
N VAL A 32 13.43 -18.96 -9.04
CA VAL A 32 12.49 -18.75 -7.95
C VAL A 32 11.67 -20.01 -7.72
N GLU A 33 11.75 -20.57 -6.50
CA GLU A 33 10.96 -21.72 -6.10
C GLU A 33 9.44 -21.39 -6.08
N PRO A 34 8.57 -22.25 -6.63
CA PRO A 34 7.12 -22.02 -6.69
C PRO A 34 6.49 -21.70 -5.33
N ASP A 35 6.90 -22.35 -4.25
CA ASP A 35 6.38 -22.10 -2.91
C ASP A 35 6.73 -20.70 -2.40
N MET A 36 7.86 -20.15 -2.82
CA MET A 36 8.22 -18.76 -2.50
C MET A 36 7.29 -17.76 -3.21
N VAL A 37 6.93 -18.04 -4.46
CA VAL A 37 5.95 -17.22 -5.21
C VAL A 37 4.60 -17.24 -4.51
N LYS A 38 4.13 -18.41 -4.11
CA LYS A 38 2.90 -18.57 -3.35
C LYS A 38 2.92 -17.77 -2.05
N SER A 39 4.00 -17.89 -1.27
CA SER A 39 4.16 -17.16 -0.01
C SER A 39 4.15 -15.64 -0.21
N VAL A 40 4.75 -15.12 -1.29
CA VAL A 40 4.73 -13.69 -1.61
C VAL A 40 3.31 -13.22 -1.96
N LEU A 41 2.55 -14.02 -2.71
CA LEU A 41 1.14 -13.74 -3.00
C LEU A 41 0.28 -13.74 -1.72
N GLU A 42 0.48 -14.71 -0.85
CA GLU A 42 -0.21 -14.80 0.44
C GLU A 42 0.09 -13.58 1.32
N ASN A 43 1.36 -13.22 1.46
CA ASN A 43 1.77 -12.09 2.29
C ASN A 43 1.34 -10.72 1.72
N SER A 44 1.25 -10.58 0.43
CA SER A 44 0.93 -9.29 -0.21
C SER A 44 -0.56 -9.20 -0.59
N ALA A 45 -0.99 -9.93 -1.61
CA ALA A 45 -2.32 -9.77 -2.18
C ALA A 45 -3.43 -10.41 -1.34
N TYR A 46 -3.20 -11.63 -0.85
CA TYR A 46 -4.21 -12.32 -0.07
C TYR A 46 -4.39 -11.68 1.32
N SER A 47 -3.32 -11.26 1.97
CA SER A 47 -3.41 -10.50 3.23
C SER A 47 -4.15 -9.16 3.03
N ALA A 48 -3.92 -8.48 1.90
CA ALA A 48 -4.64 -7.26 1.54
C ALA A 48 -6.15 -7.51 1.40
N PHE A 49 -6.54 -8.61 0.75
CA PHE A 49 -7.94 -9.02 0.65
C PHE A 49 -8.57 -9.28 2.03
N LEU A 50 -7.87 -10.01 2.91
CA LEU A 50 -8.38 -10.32 4.25
C LEU A 50 -8.60 -9.05 5.09
N VAL A 51 -7.64 -8.12 5.04
CA VAL A 51 -7.73 -6.83 5.75
C VAL A 51 -8.87 -5.99 5.18
N ALA A 52 -8.92 -5.82 3.85
CA ALA A 52 -9.97 -5.03 3.21
C ALA A 52 -11.37 -5.60 3.48
N ARG A 53 -11.53 -6.91 3.37
CA ARG A 53 -12.81 -7.59 3.67
C ARG A 53 -13.26 -7.36 5.10
N SER A 54 -12.34 -7.46 6.06
CA SER A 54 -12.65 -7.26 7.48
C SER A 54 -13.00 -5.81 7.79
N ALA A 55 -12.21 -4.87 7.27
CA ALA A 55 -12.45 -3.43 7.42
C ALA A 55 -13.78 -3.01 6.77
N ALA A 56 -14.03 -3.42 5.53
CA ALA A 56 -15.25 -3.07 4.81
C ALA A 56 -16.50 -3.57 5.53
N LYS A 57 -16.49 -4.79 6.07
CA LYS A 57 -17.61 -5.31 6.87
C LYS A 57 -17.94 -4.44 8.09
N LEU A 58 -16.91 -3.97 8.80
CA LEU A 58 -17.08 -3.11 9.96
C LEU A 58 -17.58 -1.72 9.58
N MET A 59 -17.01 -1.14 8.51
CA MET A 59 -17.38 0.19 8.02
C MET A 59 -18.79 0.21 7.44
N LEU A 60 -19.19 -0.81 6.67
CA LEU A 60 -20.54 -0.92 6.10
C LEU A 60 -21.63 -1.14 7.15
N ALA A 61 -21.29 -1.71 8.29
CA ALA A 61 -22.22 -1.88 9.40
C ALA A 61 -22.54 -0.56 10.14
N GLN A 62 -21.81 0.53 9.84
CA GLN A 62 -22.09 1.85 10.37
C GLN A 62 -23.02 2.63 9.43
N ASP A 63 -23.79 3.56 9.98
CA ASP A 63 -24.53 4.52 9.17
C ASP A 63 -23.56 5.41 8.38
N LEU A 64 -23.98 5.86 7.19
CA LEU A 64 -23.23 6.83 6.42
C LEU A 64 -23.41 8.22 7.07
N PRO A 65 -22.35 8.83 7.60
CA PRO A 65 -22.47 10.15 8.21
C PRO A 65 -22.86 11.21 7.18
N ASP A 66 -23.67 12.19 7.57
CA ASP A 66 -24.02 13.33 6.73
C ASP A 66 -22.78 14.14 6.41
N GLY A 67 -22.56 14.38 5.10
CA GLY A 67 -21.42 15.18 4.62
C GLY A 67 -20.06 14.51 4.71
N ASP A 68 -19.96 13.28 5.22
CA ASP A 68 -18.71 12.55 5.44
C ASP A 68 -18.76 11.14 4.77
N HIS A 69 -17.82 10.28 5.11
CA HIS A 69 -17.69 8.90 4.61
C HIS A 69 -17.59 7.90 5.76
N ARG A 70 -17.82 6.61 5.48
CA ARG A 70 -17.72 5.51 6.46
C ARG A 70 -16.30 5.23 6.92
N GLY A 71 -15.34 5.43 6.04
CA GLY A 71 -13.92 5.18 6.32
C GLY A 71 -13.07 5.13 5.05
N THR A 72 -11.80 4.82 5.22
CA THR A 72 -10.79 4.77 4.17
C THR A 72 -9.96 3.51 4.30
N ILE A 73 -9.70 2.82 3.18
CA ILE A 73 -8.78 1.69 3.09
C ILE A 73 -7.70 2.03 2.07
N LEU A 74 -6.46 2.11 2.52
CA LEU A 74 -5.30 2.45 1.71
C LEU A 74 -4.40 1.22 1.51
N PHE A 75 -3.94 1.02 0.29
CA PHE A 75 -2.98 -0.02 -0.05
C PHE A 75 -1.65 0.60 -0.43
N THR A 76 -0.65 0.47 0.44
CA THR A 76 0.73 0.74 0.03
C THR A 76 1.16 -0.31 -0.99
N ASN A 77 1.67 0.17 -2.12
CA ASN A 77 2.16 -0.66 -3.18
C ASN A 77 3.57 -0.21 -3.60
N ALA A 78 4.14 -0.80 -4.61
CA ALA A 78 5.48 -0.48 -5.09
C ALA A 78 5.47 -0.18 -6.59
N SER A 79 6.57 0.37 -7.12
CA SER A 79 6.79 0.55 -8.57
C SER A 79 6.54 -0.73 -9.38
N ALA A 80 6.76 -1.90 -8.79
CA ALA A 80 6.45 -3.19 -9.38
C ALA A 80 4.96 -3.42 -9.67
N SER A 81 4.07 -2.56 -9.18
CA SER A 81 2.64 -2.54 -9.55
C SER A 81 2.34 -1.71 -10.79
N LEU A 82 3.30 -0.93 -11.24
CA LEU A 82 3.19 -0.09 -12.44
C LEU A 82 3.88 -0.73 -13.65
N LYS A 83 5.01 -1.41 -13.39
CA LYS A 83 5.82 -2.06 -14.42
C LYS A 83 6.55 -3.28 -13.84
N GLY A 84 6.68 -4.34 -14.64
CA GLY A 84 7.50 -5.49 -14.31
C GLY A 84 8.97 -5.22 -14.59
N TYR A 85 9.83 -5.46 -13.61
CA TYR A 85 11.28 -5.41 -13.81
C TYR A 85 11.83 -6.81 -14.06
N ALA A 86 12.95 -6.90 -14.81
CA ALA A 86 13.69 -8.15 -14.92
C ALA A 86 14.07 -8.65 -13.52
N ASN A 87 14.05 -9.97 -13.33
CA ASN A 87 14.36 -10.63 -12.07
C ASN A 87 13.47 -10.20 -10.87
N SER A 88 12.23 -9.79 -11.15
CA SER A 88 11.26 -9.36 -10.14
C SER A 88 9.85 -9.94 -10.36
N GLY A 89 9.73 -11.02 -11.14
CA GLY A 89 8.43 -11.56 -11.58
C GLY A 89 7.47 -11.90 -10.45
N ALA A 90 7.94 -12.60 -9.42
CA ALA A 90 7.11 -12.95 -8.27
C ALA A 90 6.58 -11.73 -7.51
N PHE A 91 7.44 -10.74 -7.29
CA PHE A 91 7.05 -9.50 -6.61
C PHE A 91 6.11 -8.65 -7.47
N ALA A 92 6.40 -8.49 -8.76
CA ALA A 92 5.56 -7.76 -9.70
C ALA A 92 4.15 -8.39 -9.78
N MET A 93 4.07 -9.72 -9.85
CA MET A 93 2.79 -10.45 -9.84
C MET A 93 1.98 -10.12 -8.59
N ALA A 94 2.59 -10.14 -7.41
CA ALA A 94 1.92 -9.83 -6.15
C ALA A 94 1.46 -8.36 -6.06
N CYS A 95 2.28 -7.42 -6.53
CA CYS A 95 1.95 -6.00 -6.58
C CYS A 95 0.78 -5.71 -7.54
N HIS A 96 0.78 -6.31 -8.74
CA HIS A 96 -0.31 -6.19 -9.69
C HIS A 96 -1.60 -6.84 -9.18
N ALA A 97 -1.51 -7.99 -8.50
CA ALA A 97 -2.66 -8.62 -7.87
C ALA A 97 -3.30 -7.70 -6.81
N LYS A 98 -2.50 -7.02 -5.99
CA LYS A 98 -2.97 -6.02 -5.04
C LYS A 98 -3.63 -4.82 -5.74
N THR A 99 -3.06 -4.33 -6.84
CA THR A 99 -3.67 -3.27 -7.66
C THR A 99 -5.02 -3.72 -8.23
N GLY A 100 -5.11 -4.93 -8.78
CA GLY A 100 -6.37 -5.48 -9.29
C GLY A 100 -7.45 -5.59 -8.21
N LEU A 101 -7.08 -6.04 -7.01
CA LEU A 101 -7.96 -6.02 -5.83
C LEU A 101 -8.45 -4.61 -5.53
N ALA A 102 -7.53 -3.64 -5.39
CA ALA A 102 -7.88 -2.26 -5.07
C ALA A 102 -8.82 -1.63 -6.11
N GLN A 103 -8.58 -1.89 -7.40
CA GLN A 103 -9.45 -1.42 -8.50
C GLN A 103 -10.86 -2.01 -8.41
N SER A 104 -10.98 -3.30 -8.12
CA SER A 104 -12.27 -3.97 -8.01
C SER A 104 -13.08 -3.44 -6.83
N ILE A 105 -12.49 -3.48 -5.62
CA ILE A 105 -13.20 -3.04 -4.42
C ILE A 105 -13.39 -1.52 -4.37
N GLY A 106 -12.56 -0.73 -5.05
CA GLY A 106 -12.80 0.70 -5.22
C GLY A 106 -14.12 0.97 -5.94
N ARG A 107 -14.39 0.28 -7.05
CA ARG A 107 -15.67 0.39 -7.79
C ARG A 107 -16.85 -0.12 -6.98
N GLU A 108 -16.64 -1.11 -6.13
CA GLU A 108 -17.67 -1.71 -5.28
C GLU A 108 -18.01 -0.85 -4.06
N LEU A 109 -17.00 -0.32 -3.36
CA LEU A 109 -17.14 0.26 -2.03
C LEU A 109 -17.18 1.79 -2.01
N MET A 110 -16.54 2.48 -2.97
CA MET A 110 -16.58 3.94 -3.01
C MET A 110 -18.02 4.49 -3.17
N PRO A 111 -18.90 3.92 -4.00
CA PRO A 111 -20.31 4.32 -4.04
C PRO A 111 -21.05 4.10 -2.72
N GLN A 112 -20.52 3.23 -1.86
CA GLN A 112 -21.07 2.93 -0.54
C GLN A 112 -20.44 3.78 0.59
N GLY A 113 -19.62 4.79 0.24
CA GLY A 113 -19.02 5.71 1.20
C GLY A 113 -17.75 5.21 1.88
N ILE A 114 -17.02 4.27 1.28
CA ILE A 114 -15.69 3.86 1.75
C ILE A 114 -14.65 4.25 0.70
N HIS A 115 -13.74 5.16 1.07
CA HIS A 115 -12.67 5.60 0.20
C HIS A 115 -11.61 4.50 0.05
N ILE A 116 -11.30 4.11 -1.18
CA ILE A 116 -10.25 3.14 -1.52
C ILE A 116 -9.17 3.85 -2.30
N ALA A 117 -7.88 3.70 -1.89
CA ALA A 117 -6.77 4.18 -2.72
C ALA A 117 -5.61 3.19 -2.76
N ASN A 118 -4.95 3.14 -3.92
CA ASN A 118 -3.72 2.41 -4.20
C ASN A 118 -2.56 3.40 -4.30
N ILE A 119 -1.51 3.20 -3.50
CA ILE A 119 -0.39 4.14 -3.41
C ILE A 119 0.91 3.41 -3.80
N PRO A 120 1.25 3.36 -5.09
CA PRO A 120 2.54 2.87 -5.54
C PRO A 120 3.65 3.84 -5.09
N ILE A 121 4.60 3.34 -4.31
CA ILE A 121 5.79 4.09 -3.93
C ILE A 121 6.91 3.68 -4.86
N ASP A 122 7.25 4.56 -5.79
CA ASP A 122 8.32 4.38 -6.77
C ASP A 122 9.59 5.06 -6.25
N ALA A 123 10.12 4.53 -5.15
CA ALA A 123 11.25 5.09 -4.43
C ALA A 123 11.89 4.07 -3.50
N ALA A 124 13.14 4.30 -3.14
CA ALA A 124 13.70 3.82 -1.89
C ALA A 124 13.08 4.59 -0.73
N ILE A 125 12.65 3.90 0.31
CA ILE A 125 12.17 4.53 1.55
C ILE A 125 13.30 4.43 2.57
N GLY A 126 13.83 5.57 2.99
CA GLY A 126 14.85 5.62 4.01
C GLY A 126 14.28 5.45 5.41
N TRP A 127 14.99 4.74 6.28
CA TRP A 127 14.69 4.75 7.71
C TRP A 127 15.60 5.72 8.44
N THR A 128 15.05 6.39 9.43
CA THR A 128 15.78 7.37 10.24
C THR A 128 16.70 6.65 11.23
N GLN A 129 17.97 7.04 11.26
CA GLN A 129 18.96 6.57 12.22
C GLN A 129 18.88 7.39 13.51
N GLN A 130 19.62 6.97 14.56
CA GLN A 130 19.67 7.69 15.84
C GLN A 130 20.25 9.10 15.71
N ASP A 131 21.12 9.32 14.73
CA ASP A 131 21.72 10.63 14.42
C ASP A 131 20.84 11.54 13.55
N GLY A 132 19.63 11.09 13.21
CA GLY A 132 18.69 11.80 12.35
C GLY A 132 18.93 11.62 10.84
N SER A 133 20.00 10.97 10.43
CA SER A 133 20.24 10.66 9.01
C SER A 133 19.25 9.59 8.50
N ARG A 134 18.97 9.62 7.20
CA ARG A 134 18.17 8.58 6.54
C ARG A 134 19.04 7.68 5.69
N GLN A 135 18.82 6.39 5.81
CA GLN A 135 19.55 5.38 5.05
C GLN A 135 18.60 4.35 4.45
N HIS A 136 19.05 3.75 3.35
CA HIS A 136 18.40 2.59 2.75
C HIS A 136 19.46 1.60 2.30
N ARG A 137 19.26 0.31 2.59
CA ARG A 137 20.25 -0.76 2.33
C ARG A 137 20.74 -0.86 0.88
N LEU A 138 19.95 -0.38 -0.08
CA LEU A 138 20.30 -0.44 -1.52
C LEU A 138 20.65 0.91 -2.11
N ALA A 139 20.09 1.99 -1.60
CA ALA A 139 20.29 3.33 -2.11
C ALA A 139 21.32 4.14 -1.30
N GLY A 140 21.84 3.56 -0.21
CA GLY A 140 22.84 4.20 0.64
C GLY A 140 22.24 5.29 1.51
N THR A 141 22.98 6.39 1.71
CA THR A 141 22.55 7.55 2.47
C THR A 141 21.62 8.44 1.64
N ALA A 142 20.64 9.07 2.28
CA ALA A 142 19.76 10.03 1.62
C ALA A 142 20.55 11.29 1.24
N GLU A 143 20.65 11.53 -0.05
CA GLU A 143 21.31 12.70 -0.62
C GLU A 143 20.39 13.36 -1.64
N ASN A 144 20.29 14.69 -1.62
CA ASN A 144 19.49 15.44 -2.59
C ASN A 144 18.05 14.90 -2.77
N ASP A 145 17.41 14.48 -1.68
CA ASP A 145 16.06 13.92 -1.67
C ASP A 145 15.87 12.70 -2.58
N ASN A 146 16.88 11.84 -2.72
CA ASN A 146 16.84 10.63 -3.53
C ASN A 146 16.01 9.49 -2.91
N MET A 147 15.45 9.68 -1.73
CA MET A 147 14.60 8.73 -1.03
C MET A 147 13.28 9.37 -0.60
N ALA A 148 12.20 8.57 -0.64
CA ALA A 148 10.95 8.99 -0.05
C ALA A 148 11.07 9.09 1.48
N ASP A 149 10.51 10.16 2.02
CA ASP A 149 10.45 10.40 3.45
C ASP A 149 9.21 9.72 4.05
N PRO A 150 9.36 8.84 5.07
CA PRO A 150 8.22 8.17 5.69
C PRO A 150 7.17 9.13 6.28
N ASP A 151 7.60 10.26 6.85
CA ASP A 151 6.68 11.22 7.46
C ASP A 151 5.84 11.94 6.40
N HIS A 152 6.42 12.27 5.24
CA HIS A 152 5.67 12.85 4.12
C HIS A 152 4.74 11.82 3.46
N ILE A 153 5.13 10.53 3.41
CA ILE A 153 4.23 9.45 2.99
C ILE A 153 3.03 9.36 3.95
N ALA A 154 3.28 9.39 5.25
CA ALA A 154 2.22 9.33 6.27
C ALA A 154 1.28 10.55 6.20
N GLN A 155 1.82 11.74 5.95
CA GLN A 155 1.03 12.97 5.72
C GLN A 155 0.10 12.82 4.52
N LEU A 156 0.57 12.26 3.40
CA LEU A 156 -0.30 11.99 2.25
C LEU A 156 -1.42 11.01 2.62
N TYR A 157 -1.14 9.96 3.39
CA TYR A 157 -2.16 9.00 3.80
C TYR A 157 -3.27 9.65 4.62
N LEU A 158 -2.89 10.55 5.52
CA LEU A 158 -3.87 11.35 6.26
C LEU A 158 -4.67 12.30 5.35
N GLN A 159 -4.01 12.95 4.39
CA GLN A 159 -4.68 13.81 3.39
C GLN A 159 -5.69 13.01 2.55
N LEU A 160 -5.34 11.80 2.10
CA LEU A 160 -6.28 10.92 1.38
C LEU A 160 -7.49 10.58 2.24
N HIS A 161 -7.29 10.27 3.52
CA HIS A 161 -8.39 10.01 4.45
C HIS A 161 -9.31 11.23 4.63
N GLN A 162 -8.76 12.43 4.61
CA GLN A 162 -9.50 13.69 4.80
C GLN A 162 -10.12 14.26 3.51
N GLN A 163 -9.89 13.63 2.36
CA GLN A 163 -10.47 14.10 1.11
C GLN A 163 -11.99 14.09 1.14
N HIS A 164 -12.57 15.19 0.65
CA HIS A 164 -14.01 15.24 0.43
C HIS A 164 -14.44 14.20 -0.62
N ARG A 165 -15.54 13.49 -0.37
CA ARG A 165 -16.01 12.36 -1.20
C ARG A 165 -16.31 12.72 -2.66
N SER A 166 -16.44 14.00 -3.01
CA SER A 166 -16.60 14.44 -4.41
C SER A 166 -15.30 14.46 -5.21
N THR A 167 -14.15 14.30 -4.56
CA THR A 167 -12.81 14.42 -5.18
C THR A 167 -11.85 13.33 -4.70
N TRP A 168 -12.33 12.15 -4.42
CA TRP A 168 -11.48 11.04 -3.98
C TRP A 168 -10.47 10.62 -5.05
N ALA A 169 -9.20 10.64 -4.70
CA ALA A 169 -8.13 10.08 -5.51
C ALA A 169 -8.08 8.55 -5.31
N PHE A 170 -8.01 7.81 -6.41
CA PHE A 170 -7.90 6.35 -6.36
C PHE A 170 -6.45 5.86 -6.44
N GLU A 171 -5.64 6.41 -7.35
CA GLU A 171 -4.24 6.02 -7.49
C GLU A 171 -3.32 7.23 -7.39
N VAL A 172 -2.36 7.15 -6.47
CA VAL A 172 -1.38 8.21 -6.24
C VAL A 172 0.02 7.61 -6.21
N VAL A 173 0.81 7.90 -7.23
CA VAL A 173 2.18 7.42 -7.34
C VAL A 173 3.13 8.41 -6.67
N LEU A 174 3.91 7.93 -5.70
CA LEU A 174 4.90 8.75 -4.99
C LEU A 174 6.31 8.50 -5.53
N ARG A 175 7.02 9.58 -5.81
CA ARG A 175 8.43 9.55 -6.24
C ARG A 175 9.21 10.71 -5.66
N PRO A 176 10.51 10.53 -5.38
CA PRO A 176 11.41 11.65 -5.25
C PRO A 176 11.45 12.46 -6.56
N TRP A 177 11.66 13.75 -6.46
CA TRP A 177 11.70 14.62 -7.64
C TRP A 177 12.88 14.29 -8.59
N VAL A 178 13.91 13.60 -8.09
CA VAL A 178 15.09 13.15 -8.86
C VAL A 178 14.95 11.74 -9.45
N GLU A 179 13.79 11.05 -9.24
CA GLU A 179 13.58 9.69 -9.73
C GLU A 179 13.43 9.67 -11.25
N ASN A 180 14.15 8.73 -11.91
CA ASN A 180 14.03 8.47 -13.34
C ASN A 180 12.97 7.38 -13.58
N TRP A 181 11.91 7.72 -14.29
CA TRP A 181 10.73 6.86 -14.48
C TRP A 181 10.23 6.85 -15.94
#